data_b69b717484d091761123bdd439315534
#
_entry.id   b69b717484d091761123bdd439315534
#
_cell.length_a   1.000
_cell.length_b   1.000
_cell.length_c   1.000
_cell.angle_alpha   90.00
_cell.angle_beta   90.00
_cell.angle_gamma   90.00
#
_symmetry.space_group_name_H-M   'P 1'
#
loop_
_entity.id
_entity.type
_entity.pdbx_description
1 polymer ?
#
loop_
_entity_poly.entity_id
_entity_poly.type
_entity_poly.pdbx_seq_one_letter_code
_entity_poly.pdbx_strand_id
1 'polypeptide(L)'
;MSTNLGSLSSTASPSTLTLGENTSTSSRTATITASYSGKSATCTVTQSGSTPSTTYTFSVNPYKVSVDSSGGTGSVTITSYKTTGSTTENVDYSIDSSTLPSWASFNKSTSTFTIQSTTSTTGRTAKVYFD
;
A
#
# COMPACT_ATOMS: atom_id res chain seq x y z
N MET A 1 -23.42 19.25 -5.43
CA MET A 1 -22.42 19.86 -4.52
C MET A 1 -21.65 20.93 -5.29
N SER A 2 -21.70 22.20 -4.84
CA SER A 2 -20.89 23.26 -5.45
C SER A 2 -19.44 23.08 -4.98
N THR A 3 -18.56 22.62 -5.86
CA THR A 3 -17.14 22.54 -5.55
C THR A 3 -16.52 23.91 -5.77
N ASN A 4 -16.24 24.62 -4.66
CA ASN A 4 -15.49 25.86 -4.74
C ASN A 4 -14.04 25.54 -5.14
N LEU A 5 -13.68 25.82 -6.41
CA LEU A 5 -12.33 25.57 -6.93
C LEU A 5 -11.29 26.55 -6.38
N GLY A 6 -11.69 27.69 -5.86
CA GLY A 6 -10.77 28.71 -5.41
C GLY A 6 -11.34 30.11 -5.48
N SER A 7 -10.51 31.11 -5.32
CA SER A 7 -10.86 32.54 -5.39
C SER A 7 -10.14 33.24 -6.53
N LEU A 8 -10.83 34.19 -7.17
CA LEU A 8 -10.31 35.05 -8.21
C LEU A 8 -10.13 36.47 -7.64
N SER A 9 -8.93 37.04 -7.75
CA SER A 9 -8.71 38.46 -7.47
C SER A 9 -9.08 39.28 -8.71
N SER A 10 -10.05 40.18 -8.58
CA SER A 10 -10.57 40.99 -9.68
C SER A 10 -9.97 42.40 -9.79
N THR A 11 -9.00 42.76 -8.95
CA THR A 11 -8.52 44.13 -8.81
C THR A 11 -7.30 44.47 -9.69
N ALA A 12 -6.74 43.49 -10.38
CA ALA A 12 -5.57 43.68 -11.22
C ALA A 12 -5.66 42.90 -12.53
N SER A 13 -5.02 43.40 -13.59
CA SER A 13 -4.77 42.68 -14.83
C SER A 13 -3.27 42.45 -14.98
N PRO A 14 -2.76 41.21 -15.10
CA PRO A 14 -3.54 39.95 -15.15
C PRO A 14 -4.15 39.54 -13.81
N SER A 15 -5.35 38.93 -13.85
CA SER A 15 -5.99 38.37 -12.66
C SER A 15 -5.42 36.99 -12.35
N THR A 16 -5.17 36.73 -11.07
CA THR A 16 -4.63 35.44 -10.60
C THR A 16 -5.74 34.60 -9.99
N LEU A 17 -5.86 33.36 -10.48
CA LEU A 17 -6.73 32.34 -9.87
C LEU A 17 -5.91 31.47 -8.94
N THR A 18 -6.32 31.42 -7.66
CA THR A 18 -5.75 30.50 -6.69
C THR A 18 -6.68 29.29 -6.54
N LEU A 19 -6.15 28.11 -6.73
CA LEU A 19 -6.88 26.84 -6.59
C LEU A 19 -6.52 26.18 -5.25
N GLY A 20 -7.56 25.75 -4.50
CA GLY A 20 -7.36 24.84 -3.37
C GLY A 20 -6.97 23.44 -3.85
N GLU A 21 -6.45 22.60 -2.94
CA GLU A 21 -6.11 21.22 -3.23
C GLU A 21 -7.33 20.40 -3.69
N ASN A 22 -7.15 19.53 -4.69
CA ASN A 22 -8.14 18.55 -5.10
C ASN A 22 -7.80 17.20 -4.47
N THR A 23 -8.45 16.87 -3.36
CA THR A 23 -8.26 15.59 -2.64
C THR A 23 -9.04 14.43 -3.25
N SER A 24 -9.90 14.69 -4.23
CA SER A 24 -10.59 13.65 -5.00
C SER A 24 -9.65 13.02 -6.02
N THR A 25 -9.83 11.74 -6.32
CA THR A 25 -9.12 11.04 -7.40
C THR A 25 -9.59 11.46 -8.80
N SER A 26 -10.75 12.13 -8.90
CA SER A 26 -11.29 12.64 -10.14
C SER A 26 -10.85 14.07 -10.39
N SER A 27 -10.60 14.42 -11.65
CA SER A 27 -10.38 15.82 -12.05
C SER A 27 -11.64 16.64 -11.82
N ARG A 28 -11.47 17.94 -11.59
CA ARG A 28 -12.55 18.91 -11.51
C ARG A 28 -12.30 20.05 -12.48
N THR A 29 -13.39 20.60 -13.04
CA THR A 29 -13.34 21.65 -14.05
C THR A 29 -14.31 22.76 -13.69
N ALA A 30 -13.91 23.99 -13.90
CA ALA A 30 -14.79 25.16 -13.82
C ALA A 30 -14.57 26.06 -15.02
N THR A 31 -15.64 26.79 -15.37
CA THR A 31 -15.59 27.83 -16.40
C THR A 31 -15.71 29.19 -15.73
N ILE A 32 -14.75 30.05 -15.98
CA ILE A 32 -14.74 31.43 -15.54
C ILE A 32 -15.20 32.30 -16.71
N THR A 33 -16.23 33.11 -16.51
CA THR A 33 -16.73 34.04 -17.50
C THR A 33 -16.45 35.48 -17.05
N ALA A 34 -15.76 36.23 -17.87
CA ALA A 34 -15.60 37.68 -17.72
C ALA A 34 -16.49 38.41 -18.71
N SER A 35 -17.17 39.46 -18.29
CA SER A 35 -18.06 40.23 -19.15
C SER A 35 -17.79 41.72 -18.96
N TYR A 36 -17.77 42.46 -20.08
CA TYR A 36 -17.65 43.89 -20.12
C TYR A 36 -18.42 44.47 -21.34
N SER A 37 -19.25 45.49 -21.10
CA SER A 37 -19.98 46.22 -22.15
C SER A 37 -20.72 45.30 -23.13
N GLY A 38 -21.43 44.28 -22.63
CA GLY A 38 -22.20 43.34 -23.47
C GLY A 38 -21.36 42.31 -24.21
N LYS A 39 -20.06 42.27 -23.99
CA LYS A 39 -19.12 41.22 -24.48
C LYS A 39 -18.73 40.33 -23.34
N SER A 40 -18.54 39.04 -23.64
CA SER A 40 -18.06 38.05 -22.67
C SER A 40 -16.97 37.16 -23.26
N ALA A 41 -16.07 36.72 -22.40
CA ALA A 41 -15.03 35.75 -22.69
C ALA A 41 -15.02 34.67 -21.58
N THR A 42 -14.71 33.45 -21.94
CA THR A 42 -14.67 32.32 -21.02
C THR A 42 -13.28 31.70 -20.97
N CYS A 43 -12.89 31.24 -19.78
CA CYS A 43 -11.70 30.44 -19.54
C CYS A 43 -12.10 29.16 -18.80
N THR A 44 -11.71 28.01 -19.32
CA THR A 44 -11.92 26.73 -18.67
C THR A 44 -10.67 26.35 -17.86
N VAL A 45 -10.86 26.08 -16.58
CA VAL A 45 -9.80 25.66 -15.66
C VAL A 45 -10.05 24.22 -15.27
N THR A 46 -9.08 23.35 -15.48
CA THR A 46 -9.13 21.94 -15.08
C THR A 46 -8.02 21.67 -14.07
N GLN A 47 -8.40 21.03 -12.96
CA GLN A 47 -7.45 20.56 -11.95
C GLN A 47 -7.53 19.03 -11.86
N SER A 48 -6.38 18.38 -12.01
CA SER A 48 -6.29 16.92 -11.87
C SER A 48 -6.68 16.45 -10.47
N GLY A 49 -7.16 15.22 -10.38
CA GLY A 49 -7.36 14.55 -9.09
C GLY A 49 -6.04 14.16 -8.42
N SER A 50 -6.11 13.85 -7.13
CA SER A 50 -4.99 13.30 -6.39
C SER A 50 -4.72 11.85 -6.80
N THR A 51 -3.46 11.44 -6.79
CA THR A 51 -3.09 10.03 -6.98
C THR A 51 -3.21 9.31 -5.63
N PRO A 52 -3.99 8.19 -5.54
CA PRO A 52 -4.05 7.42 -4.30
C PRO A 52 -2.66 6.91 -3.92
N SER A 53 -2.32 7.02 -2.63
CA SER A 53 -1.09 6.40 -2.11
C SER A 53 -1.25 4.89 -2.03
N THR A 54 -0.15 4.17 -2.30
CA THR A 54 -0.08 2.72 -2.14
C THR A 54 0.87 2.40 -0.99
N THR A 55 0.41 1.56 -0.07
CA THR A 55 1.20 1.02 1.04
C THR A 55 1.19 -0.50 1.00
N TYR A 56 2.30 -1.11 1.44
CA TYR A 56 2.43 -2.56 1.54
C TYR A 56 2.51 -2.95 3.01
N THR A 57 1.82 -4.02 3.36
CA THR A 57 1.86 -4.60 4.69
C THR A 57 2.30 -6.05 4.59
N PHE A 58 3.34 -6.41 5.34
CA PHE A 58 3.81 -7.77 5.46
C PHE A 58 4.14 -8.08 6.94
N SER A 59 3.65 -9.22 7.44
CA SER A 59 3.98 -9.67 8.78
C SER A 59 3.86 -11.18 8.92
N VAL A 60 4.62 -11.73 9.85
CA VAL A 60 4.62 -13.15 10.22
C VAL A 60 4.40 -13.26 11.73
N ASN A 61 3.41 -14.03 12.15
CA ASN A 61 3.08 -14.21 13.56
C ASN A 61 2.72 -15.68 13.87
N PRO A 62 3.32 -16.35 14.85
CA PRO A 62 4.48 -15.87 15.64
C PRO A 62 5.75 -15.76 14.78
N TYR A 63 6.64 -14.84 15.12
CA TYR A 63 7.94 -14.66 14.44
C TYR A 63 8.97 -15.76 14.80
N LYS A 64 8.61 -16.69 15.69
CA LYS A 64 9.44 -17.80 16.13
C LYS A 64 8.62 -19.06 16.28
N VAL A 65 9.09 -20.13 15.65
CA VAL A 65 8.58 -21.49 15.83
C VAL A 65 9.64 -22.29 16.58
N SER A 66 9.22 -23.04 17.59
CA SER A 66 10.10 -23.91 18.39
C SER A 66 9.45 -25.26 18.58
N VAL A 67 10.26 -26.32 18.45
CA VAL A 67 9.90 -27.70 18.72
C VAL A 67 10.99 -28.34 19.59
N ASP A 68 10.67 -29.43 20.24
CA ASP A 68 11.66 -30.20 20.98
C ASP A 68 12.58 -31.05 20.08
N SER A 69 13.42 -31.89 20.66
CA SER A 69 14.36 -32.74 19.91
C SER A 69 13.68 -33.81 19.05
N SER A 70 12.44 -34.17 19.32
CA SER A 70 11.67 -35.12 18.51
C SER A 70 11.21 -34.53 17.17
N GLY A 71 11.35 -33.22 17.02
CA GLY A 71 10.86 -32.50 15.85
C GLY A 71 9.36 -32.22 15.96
N GLY A 72 8.77 -31.78 14.86
CA GLY A 72 7.33 -31.48 14.84
C GLY A 72 6.96 -30.40 13.86
N THR A 73 5.80 -29.83 14.04
CA THR A 73 5.27 -28.76 13.18
C THR A 73 4.96 -27.52 13.98
N GLY A 74 5.09 -26.36 13.34
CA GLY A 74 4.67 -25.09 13.89
C GLY A 74 4.08 -24.20 12.81
N SER A 75 2.90 -23.67 13.05
CA SER A 75 2.19 -22.81 12.11
C SER A 75 2.47 -21.34 12.39
N VAL A 76 2.47 -20.54 11.34
CA VAL A 76 2.54 -19.10 11.39
C VAL A 76 1.39 -18.49 10.60
N THR A 77 0.96 -17.31 11.00
CA THR A 77 0.03 -16.51 10.22
C THR A 77 0.85 -15.51 9.41
N ILE A 78 0.71 -15.52 8.10
CA ILE A 78 1.36 -14.56 7.22
C ILE A 78 0.32 -13.59 6.71
N THR A 79 0.59 -12.31 6.89
CA THR A 79 -0.23 -11.21 6.38
C THR A 79 0.57 -10.50 5.30
N SER A 80 0.03 -10.48 4.08
CA SER A 80 0.68 -9.85 2.92
C SER A 80 -0.38 -9.20 2.04
N TYR A 81 -0.42 -7.87 2.02
CA TYR A 81 -1.34 -7.12 1.18
C TYR A 81 -0.81 -5.74 0.82
N LYS A 82 -1.36 -5.17 -0.25
CA LYS A 82 -1.21 -3.75 -0.60
C LYS A 82 -2.54 -3.02 -0.42
N THR A 83 -2.48 -1.78 0.01
CA THR A 83 -3.62 -0.88 0.10
C THR A 83 -3.38 0.33 -0.79
N THR A 84 -4.29 0.59 -1.72
CA THR A 84 -4.28 1.76 -2.60
C THR A 84 -5.56 2.55 -2.38
N GLY A 85 -5.44 3.72 -1.78
CA GLY A 85 -6.60 4.49 -1.32
C GLY A 85 -7.41 3.69 -0.29
N SER A 86 -8.64 3.28 -0.63
CA SER A 86 -9.51 2.46 0.22
C SER A 86 -9.55 0.98 -0.18
N THR A 87 -8.81 0.57 -1.22
CA THR A 87 -8.84 -0.80 -1.74
C THR A 87 -7.66 -1.58 -1.19
N THR A 88 -7.94 -2.77 -0.63
CA THR A 88 -6.92 -3.70 -0.15
C THR A 88 -6.95 -4.97 -0.99
N GLU A 89 -5.78 -5.41 -1.44
CA GLU A 89 -5.58 -6.61 -2.25
C GLU A 89 -4.46 -7.46 -1.65
N ASN A 90 -4.68 -8.78 -1.61
CA ASN A 90 -3.63 -9.70 -1.19
C ASN A 90 -2.45 -9.65 -2.18
N VAL A 91 -1.25 -9.65 -1.64
CA VAL A 91 0.00 -9.77 -2.40
C VAL A 91 0.58 -11.15 -2.13
N ASP A 92 0.96 -11.84 -3.18
CA ASP A 92 1.64 -13.11 -3.03
C ASP A 92 3.04 -12.91 -2.43
N TYR A 93 3.53 -13.91 -1.72
CA TYR A 93 4.85 -13.92 -1.10
C TYR A 93 5.57 -15.22 -1.43
N SER A 94 6.88 -15.22 -1.32
CA SER A 94 7.69 -16.43 -1.38
C SER A 94 8.54 -16.59 -0.13
N ILE A 95 9.04 -17.79 0.08
CA ILE A 95 10.06 -18.07 1.07
C ILE A 95 11.42 -18.07 0.36
N ASP A 96 12.39 -17.38 0.93
CA ASP A 96 13.77 -17.50 0.46
C ASP A 96 14.31 -18.90 0.81
N SER A 97 14.21 -19.81 -0.16
CA SER A 97 14.60 -21.20 0.00
C SER A 97 16.08 -21.39 0.34
N SER A 98 16.93 -20.40 0.05
CA SER A 98 18.35 -20.44 0.42
C SER A 98 18.58 -20.30 1.93
N THR A 99 17.60 -19.70 2.64
CA THR A 99 17.64 -19.51 4.08
C THR A 99 16.97 -20.64 4.85
N LEU A 100 16.21 -21.50 4.16
CA LEU A 100 15.55 -22.64 4.77
C LEU A 100 16.58 -23.78 4.97
N PRO A 101 16.84 -24.18 6.22
CA PRO A 101 17.84 -25.21 6.46
C PRO A 101 17.34 -26.59 6.04
N SER A 102 18.25 -27.49 5.72
CA SER A 102 17.92 -28.85 5.22
C SER A 102 17.10 -29.71 6.21
N TRP A 103 17.10 -29.35 7.49
CA TRP A 103 16.34 -30.01 8.56
C TRP A 103 14.95 -29.39 8.80
N ALA A 104 14.52 -28.44 7.96
CA ALA A 104 13.19 -27.85 8.02
C ALA A 104 12.59 -27.75 6.61
N SER A 105 11.27 -27.80 6.54
CA SER A 105 10.48 -27.52 5.33
C SER A 105 9.33 -26.59 5.66
N PHE A 106 8.85 -25.83 4.68
CA PHE A 106 7.72 -24.94 4.81
C PHE A 106 6.65 -25.28 3.79
N ASN A 107 5.42 -25.45 4.25
CA ASN A 107 4.25 -25.59 3.40
C ASN A 107 3.51 -24.26 3.32
N LYS A 108 3.58 -23.60 2.14
CA LYS A 108 2.97 -22.29 1.91
C LYS A 108 1.45 -22.32 2.02
N SER A 109 0.79 -23.40 1.55
CA SER A 109 -0.68 -23.48 1.56
C SER A 109 -1.27 -23.61 2.97
N THR A 110 -0.53 -24.17 3.91
CA THR A 110 -0.93 -24.29 5.33
C THR A 110 -0.17 -23.34 6.23
N SER A 111 0.80 -22.58 5.70
CA SER A 111 1.72 -21.70 6.44
C SER A 111 2.37 -22.40 7.64
N THR A 112 2.86 -23.64 7.39
CA THR A 112 3.36 -24.53 8.45
C THR A 112 4.80 -24.94 8.17
N PHE A 113 5.65 -24.78 9.17
CA PHE A 113 6.98 -25.38 9.22
C PHE A 113 6.90 -26.81 9.74
N THR A 114 7.64 -27.72 9.09
CA THR A 114 7.92 -29.06 9.59
C THR A 114 9.42 -29.15 9.91
N ILE A 115 9.75 -29.52 11.13
CA ILE A 115 11.11 -29.54 11.66
C ILE A 115 11.47 -30.98 12.02
N GLN A 116 12.56 -31.49 11.44
CA GLN A 116 13.03 -32.85 11.65
C GLN A 116 13.60 -33.05 13.06
N SER A 117 13.51 -34.26 13.59
CA SER A 117 14.13 -34.66 14.84
C SER A 117 15.64 -34.49 14.82
N THR A 118 16.23 -34.42 16.00
CA THR A 118 17.69 -34.36 16.18
C THR A 118 18.10 -35.20 17.39
N THR A 119 19.22 -35.89 17.26
CA THR A 119 19.88 -36.58 18.38
C THR A 119 20.97 -35.71 19.04
N SER A 120 21.22 -34.50 18.50
CA SER A 120 22.18 -33.57 19.07
C SER A 120 21.69 -33.03 20.41
N THR A 121 22.56 -32.93 21.38
CA THR A 121 22.30 -32.27 22.65
C THR A 121 22.30 -30.74 22.53
N THR A 122 22.79 -30.22 21.43
CA THR A 122 22.78 -28.78 21.10
C THR A 122 21.59 -28.42 20.24
N GLY A 123 20.83 -27.39 20.63
CA GLY A 123 19.73 -26.89 19.86
C GLY A 123 20.15 -26.32 18.49
N ARG A 124 19.27 -26.41 17.50
CA ARG A 124 19.46 -25.83 16.16
C ARG A 124 18.60 -24.59 16.02
N THR A 125 19.13 -23.56 15.38
CA THR A 125 18.40 -22.32 15.07
C THR A 125 18.73 -21.89 13.66
N ALA A 126 17.73 -21.42 12.92
CA ALA A 126 17.90 -20.76 11.64
C ALA A 126 16.98 -19.54 11.58
N LYS A 127 17.37 -18.56 10.76
CA LYS A 127 16.50 -17.46 10.33
C LYS A 127 16.05 -17.76 8.92
N VAL A 128 14.75 -17.69 8.69
CA VAL A 128 14.12 -17.91 7.40
C VAL A 128 13.50 -16.60 6.96
N TYR A 129 13.75 -16.20 5.72
CA TYR A 129 13.26 -14.96 5.15
C TYR A 129 12.14 -15.23 4.16
N PHE A 130 11.26 -14.25 4.03
CA PHE A 130 10.16 -14.21 3.07
C PHE A 130 10.34 -12.98 2.18
N ASP A 131 10.01 -13.12 0.90
CA ASP A 131 10.05 -12.10 -0.16
C ASP A 131 8.65 -11.79 -0.70
#